data_d27ac90a4b0e170d7e1547c73b81a422
#
_entry.id   d27ac90a4b0e170d7e1547c73b81a422
#
_cell.length_a   1.000
_cell.length_b   1.000
_cell.length_c   1.000
_cell.angle_alpha   90.00
_cell.angle_beta   90.00
_cell.angle_gamma   90.00
#
_symmetry.space_group_name_H-M   'P 1'
#
loop_
_entity.id
_entity.type
_entity.pdbx_description
1 polymer ?
#
loop_
_entity_poly.entity_id
_entity_poly.type
_entity_poly.pdbx_seq_one_letter_code
_entity_poly.pdbx_strand_id
1 'polypeptide(L)'
;MTEEKELIDRLSRGDMAAFRELVETYKKKMYYFALDMVGDPADAEDVSQEVFLKAFRSFKTFKHDAKLSSWLYRIAYNASIDHLRRRSLAPQAAEDTVLDASSGGFSDSSPSQNPAKAAENSLLRARIEKALEKVSSQERAVFLLRHYNDLMLNEIAETMQISIGSVKSYLFRCIRKLQKELEIPQTPSSREAADEGL
;
A
#
# COMPACT_ATOMS: atom_id res chain seq x y z
N MET A 1 16.55 -9.76 12.48
CA MET A 1 16.29 -11.16 12.04
C MET A 1 15.95 -12.11 13.20
N THR A 2 16.50 -11.94 14.39
CA THR A 2 16.21 -12.78 15.57
C THR A 2 14.84 -12.45 16.18
N GLU A 3 14.52 -11.18 16.34
CA GLU A 3 13.29 -10.69 16.98
C GLU A 3 12.01 -11.04 16.18
N GLU A 4 12.04 -10.88 14.85
CA GLU A 4 10.88 -11.24 14.00
C GLU A 4 10.59 -12.75 14.06
N LYS A 5 11.64 -13.57 14.09
CA LYS A 5 11.50 -15.03 14.21
C LYS A 5 10.90 -15.45 15.55
N GLU A 6 11.34 -14.81 16.63
CA GLU A 6 10.80 -15.03 17.96
C GLU A 6 9.33 -14.63 18.07
N LEU A 7 8.98 -13.46 17.49
CA LEU A 7 7.60 -13.00 17.41
C LEU A 7 6.72 -14.02 16.64
N ILE A 8 7.19 -14.51 15.49
CA ILE A 8 6.50 -15.51 14.67
C ILE A 8 6.28 -16.81 15.46
N ASP A 9 7.29 -17.29 16.18
CA ASP A 9 7.20 -18.51 16.99
C ASP A 9 6.18 -18.36 18.12
N ARG A 10 6.14 -17.23 18.79
CA ARG A 10 5.15 -16.92 19.84
C ARG A 10 3.73 -16.84 19.27
N LEU A 11 3.56 -16.16 18.13
CA LEU A 11 2.29 -16.08 17.41
C LEU A 11 1.77 -17.46 16.99
N SER A 12 2.66 -18.35 16.53
CA SER A 12 2.31 -19.72 16.13
C SER A 12 1.76 -20.56 17.29
N ARG A 13 2.19 -20.25 18.53
CA ARG A 13 1.69 -20.88 19.76
C ARG A 13 0.40 -20.26 20.28
N GLY A 14 -0.12 -19.23 19.60
CA GLY A 14 -1.33 -18.52 20.01
C GLY A 14 -1.12 -17.51 21.13
N ASP A 15 0.10 -17.01 21.33
CA ASP A 15 0.42 -16.02 22.36
C ASP A 15 -0.28 -14.68 22.04
N MET A 16 -1.23 -14.32 22.89
CA MET A 16 -2.02 -13.07 22.77
C MET A 16 -1.16 -11.82 22.99
N ALA A 17 -0.08 -11.91 23.77
CA ALA A 17 0.84 -10.77 23.95
C ALA A 17 1.64 -10.54 22.66
N ALA A 18 2.10 -11.61 21.99
CA ALA A 18 2.73 -11.52 20.68
C ALA A 18 1.79 -10.96 19.62
N PHE A 19 0.50 -11.28 19.66
CA PHE A 19 -0.47 -10.70 18.75
C PHE A 19 -0.69 -9.20 18.99
N ARG A 20 -0.73 -8.75 20.24
CA ARG A 20 -0.77 -7.31 20.55
C ARG A 20 0.47 -6.59 20.03
N GLU A 21 1.65 -7.17 20.21
CA GLU A 21 2.91 -6.64 19.69
C GLU A 21 2.88 -6.50 18.16
N LEU A 22 2.35 -7.49 17.45
CA LEU A 22 2.10 -7.44 16.00
C LEU A 22 1.19 -6.26 15.64
N VAL A 23 0.04 -6.13 16.32
CA VAL A 23 -0.91 -5.05 16.07
C VAL A 23 -0.25 -3.69 16.29
N GLU A 24 0.42 -3.48 17.43
CA GLU A 24 1.07 -2.21 17.74
C GLU A 24 2.15 -1.84 16.70
N THR A 25 2.89 -2.83 16.21
CA THR A 25 3.95 -2.63 15.21
C THR A 25 3.38 -2.26 13.83
N TYR A 26 2.23 -2.83 13.45
CA TYR A 26 1.73 -2.72 12.08
C TYR A 26 0.44 -1.90 11.93
N LYS A 27 -0.27 -1.52 13.00
CA LYS A 27 -1.57 -0.81 12.92
C LYS A 27 -1.52 0.44 12.06
N LYS A 28 -0.51 1.29 12.23
CA LYS A 28 -0.35 2.50 11.42
C LYS A 28 -0.10 2.18 9.94
N LYS A 29 0.76 1.20 9.65
CA LYS A 29 1.10 0.80 8.28
C LYS A 29 -0.11 0.22 7.56
N MET A 30 -0.90 -0.63 8.23
CA MET A 30 -2.11 -1.23 7.65
C MET A 30 -3.19 -0.19 7.43
N TYR A 31 -3.40 0.72 8.39
CA TYR A 31 -4.34 1.84 8.24
C TYR A 31 -3.99 2.73 7.04
N TYR A 32 -2.74 3.20 6.94
CA TYR A 32 -2.35 4.08 5.86
C TYR A 32 -2.38 3.38 4.50
N PHE A 33 -1.95 2.13 4.44
CA PHE A 33 -2.09 1.35 3.20
C PHE A 33 -3.56 1.20 2.80
N ALA A 34 -4.45 0.90 3.74
CA ALA A 34 -5.88 0.84 3.48
C ALA A 34 -6.42 2.20 3.02
N LEU A 35 -6.07 3.29 3.70
CA LEU A 35 -6.49 4.65 3.34
C LEU A 35 -6.07 5.01 1.91
N ASP A 36 -4.82 4.74 1.56
CA ASP A 36 -4.31 4.97 0.21
C ASP A 36 -5.02 4.10 -0.85
N MET A 37 -5.55 2.94 -0.46
CA MET A 37 -6.28 2.05 -1.37
C MET A 37 -7.75 2.45 -1.53
N VAL A 38 -8.46 2.76 -0.44
CA VAL A 38 -9.92 2.97 -0.45
C VAL A 38 -10.32 4.44 -0.51
N GLY A 39 -9.45 5.36 -0.07
CA GLY A 39 -9.61 6.82 -0.19
C GLY A 39 -10.52 7.46 0.87
N ASP A 40 -11.12 6.70 1.77
CA ASP A 40 -11.99 7.18 2.84
C ASP A 40 -11.46 6.75 4.21
N PRO A 41 -11.37 7.65 5.21
CA PRO A 41 -10.81 7.32 6.53
C PRO A 41 -11.63 6.29 7.32
N ALA A 42 -12.96 6.32 7.24
CA ALA A 42 -13.81 5.38 7.94
C ALA A 42 -13.71 3.99 7.32
N ASP A 43 -13.77 3.91 5.99
CA ASP A 43 -13.53 2.67 5.24
C ASP A 43 -12.13 2.11 5.52
N ALA A 44 -11.11 2.96 5.63
CA ALA A 44 -9.74 2.56 5.95
C ALA A 44 -9.61 1.97 7.35
N GLU A 45 -10.31 2.53 8.33
CA GLU A 45 -10.35 2.00 9.68
C GLU A 45 -10.99 0.61 9.69
N ASP A 46 -12.13 0.44 9.03
CA ASP A 46 -12.84 -0.84 8.91
C ASP A 46 -11.97 -1.90 8.22
N VAL A 47 -11.34 -1.54 7.09
CA VAL A 47 -10.43 -2.44 6.37
C VAL A 47 -9.23 -2.81 7.24
N SER A 48 -8.63 -1.85 7.94
CA SER A 48 -7.49 -2.09 8.83
C SER A 48 -7.85 -3.04 9.98
N GLN A 49 -9.03 -2.89 10.59
CA GLN A 49 -9.52 -3.81 11.61
C GLN A 49 -9.77 -5.21 11.03
N GLU A 50 -10.38 -5.30 9.85
CA GLU A 50 -10.59 -6.57 9.14
C GLU A 50 -9.27 -7.30 8.86
N VAL A 51 -8.20 -6.57 8.53
CA VAL A 51 -6.84 -7.13 8.32
C VAL A 51 -6.37 -7.89 9.56
N PHE A 52 -6.45 -7.27 10.74
CA PHE A 52 -5.98 -7.93 11.98
C PHE A 52 -6.90 -9.07 12.41
N LEU A 53 -8.20 -8.98 12.20
CA LEU A 53 -9.12 -10.10 12.44
C LEU A 53 -8.81 -11.29 11.53
N LYS A 54 -8.55 -11.04 10.23
CA LYS A 54 -8.13 -12.09 9.29
C LYS A 54 -6.75 -12.64 9.65
N ALA A 55 -5.80 -11.79 10.04
CA ALA A 55 -4.48 -12.20 10.48
C ALA A 55 -4.58 -13.13 11.70
N PHE A 56 -5.35 -12.77 12.72
CA PHE A 56 -5.55 -13.59 13.91
C PHE A 56 -6.10 -14.98 13.57
N ARG A 57 -7.12 -15.04 12.69
CA ARG A 57 -7.77 -16.30 12.31
C ARG A 57 -6.89 -17.19 11.43
N SER A 58 -6.05 -16.57 10.57
CA SER A 58 -5.27 -17.29 9.56
C SER A 58 -3.80 -17.47 9.91
N PHE A 59 -3.34 -17.00 11.08
CA PHE A 59 -1.92 -17.08 11.44
C PHE A 59 -1.37 -18.51 11.44
N LYS A 60 -2.19 -19.50 11.82
CA LYS A 60 -1.83 -20.93 11.76
C LYS A 60 -1.46 -21.41 10.35
N THR A 61 -1.86 -20.68 9.32
CA THR A 61 -1.54 -20.98 7.90
C THR A 61 -0.36 -20.17 7.38
N PHE A 62 0.21 -19.31 8.22
CA PHE A 62 1.40 -18.54 7.85
C PHE A 62 2.59 -19.48 7.65
N LYS A 63 3.16 -19.44 6.45
CA LYS A 63 4.37 -20.18 6.12
C LYS A 63 5.58 -19.33 6.49
N HIS A 64 6.47 -19.90 7.30
CA HIS A 64 7.66 -19.21 7.81
C HIS A 64 8.72 -18.84 6.73
N ASP A 65 8.45 -19.10 5.47
CA ASP A 65 9.30 -18.80 4.32
C ASP A 65 9.08 -17.37 3.76
N ALA A 66 7.98 -16.69 4.16
CA ALA A 66 7.68 -15.32 3.78
C ALA A 66 7.93 -14.34 4.93
N LYS A 67 8.25 -13.09 4.61
CA LYS A 67 8.28 -12.02 5.61
C LYS A 67 6.90 -11.77 6.19
N LEU A 68 6.83 -11.56 7.50
CA LEU A 68 5.58 -11.25 8.20
C LEU A 68 4.87 -10.02 7.62
N SER A 69 5.66 -8.99 7.25
CA SER A 69 5.14 -7.79 6.60
C SER A 69 4.47 -8.09 5.25
N SER A 70 5.10 -8.87 4.37
CA SER A 70 4.55 -9.23 3.06
C SER A 70 3.24 -10.02 3.21
N TRP A 71 3.16 -10.91 4.20
CA TRP A 71 1.95 -11.65 4.51
C TRP A 71 0.82 -10.73 5.00
N LEU A 72 1.10 -9.77 5.89
CA LEU A 72 0.11 -8.78 6.32
C LEU A 72 -0.36 -7.90 5.16
N TYR A 73 0.55 -7.43 4.31
CA TYR A 73 0.16 -6.65 3.12
C TYR A 73 -0.69 -7.45 2.14
N ARG A 74 -0.49 -8.77 2.03
CA ARG A 74 -1.38 -9.63 1.23
C ARG A 74 -2.80 -9.64 1.78
N ILE A 75 -2.95 -9.71 3.10
CA ILE A 75 -4.27 -9.63 3.75
C ILE A 75 -4.89 -8.24 3.52
N ALA A 76 -4.09 -7.17 3.70
CA ALA A 76 -4.53 -5.79 3.52
C ALA A 76 -4.95 -5.49 2.07
N TYR A 77 -4.15 -5.92 1.09
CA TYR A 77 -4.49 -5.79 -0.32
C TYR A 77 -5.81 -6.48 -0.66
N ASN A 78 -5.98 -7.74 -0.25
CA ASN A 78 -7.21 -8.49 -0.51
C ASN A 78 -8.43 -7.84 0.18
N ALA A 79 -8.30 -7.41 1.44
CA ALA A 79 -9.38 -6.74 2.15
C ALA A 79 -9.77 -5.41 1.48
N SER A 80 -8.78 -4.62 1.03
CA SER A 80 -9.03 -3.37 0.29
C SER A 80 -9.73 -3.60 -1.04
N ILE A 81 -9.31 -4.60 -1.82
CA ILE A 81 -9.95 -4.94 -3.10
C ILE A 81 -11.38 -5.45 -2.88
N ASP A 82 -11.60 -6.29 -1.87
CA ASP A 82 -12.94 -6.79 -1.54
C ASP A 82 -13.85 -5.65 -1.09
N HIS A 83 -13.33 -4.68 -0.34
CA HIS A 83 -14.06 -3.49 0.07
C HIS A 83 -14.45 -2.64 -1.15
N LEU A 84 -13.52 -2.31 -2.02
CA LEU A 84 -13.77 -1.54 -3.25
C LEU A 84 -14.78 -2.23 -4.17
N ARG A 85 -14.72 -3.56 -4.29
CA ARG A 85 -15.70 -4.35 -5.05
C ARG A 85 -17.10 -4.27 -4.43
N ARG A 86 -17.22 -4.41 -3.11
CA ARG A 86 -18.51 -4.29 -2.39
C ARG A 86 -19.11 -2.91 -2.60
N ARG A 87 -18.31 -1.85 -2.47
CA ARG A 87 -18.72 -0.46 -2.68
C ARG A 87 -19.21 -0.22 -4.12
N SER A 88 -18.53 -0.78 -5.12
CA SER A 88 -18.95 -0.64 -6.54
C SER A 88 -20.22 -1.40 -6.88
N LEU A 89 -20.60 -2.42 -6.11
CA LEU A 89 -21.81 -3.23 -6.30
C LEU A 89 -23.01 -2.72 -5.46
N ALA A 90 -22.76 -1.90 -4.44
CA ALA A 90 -23.82 -1.27 -3.67
C ALA A 90 -24.60 -0.30 -4.59
N PRO A 91 -25.96 -0.32 -4.58
CA PRO A 91 -26.73 0.71 -5.26
C PRO A 91 -26.29 2.06 -4.73
N GLN A 92 -25.89 2.98 -5.60
CA GLN A 92 -25.57 4.35 -5.23
C GLN A 92 -26.81 4.98 -4.58
N ALA A 93 -26.90 4.90 -3.25
CA ALA A 93 -27.68 5.87 -2.53
C ALA A 93 -26.94 7.20 -2.73
N ALA A 94 -27.57 8.08 -3.49
CA ALA A 94 -27.07 9.41 -3.80
C ALA A 94 -26.87 10.18 -2.49
N GLU A 95 -25.63 10.29 -2.06
CA GLU A 95 -25.19 11.38 -1.21
C GLU A 95 -23.88 11.88 -1.80
N ASP A 96 -24.01 13.00 -2.54
CA ASP A 96 -22.93 13.91 -2.87
C ASP A 96 -22.36 14.52 -1.57
N THR A 97 -21.64 13.73 -0.79
CA THR A 97 -20.72 14.25 0.19
C THR A 97 -19.39 14.43 -0.53
N VAL A 98 -19.19 15.60 -1.08
CA VAL A 98 -17.87 16.15 -1.36
C VAL A 98 -17.18 16.26 0.01
N LEU A 99 -16.66 15.16 0.51
CA LEU A 99 -15.76 15.18 1.63
C LEU A 99 -14.42 15.68 1.10
N ASP A 100 -14.09 16.88 1.55
CA ASP A 100 -12.77 17.49 1.42
C ASP A 100 -11.75 16.53 2.07
N ALA A 101 -11.28 15.56 1.28
CA ALA A 101 -10.33 14.54 1.70
C ALA A 101 -8.91 15.12 1.74
N SER A 102 -8.74 16.19 2.50
CA SER A 102 -7.45 16.79 2.80
C SER A 102 -6.94 16.29 4.15
N SER A 103 -6.52 15.02 4.21
CA SER A 103 -5.63 14.56 5.29
C SER A 103 -4.94 13.27 4.86
N GLY A 104 -3.83 13.47 4.16
CA GLY A 104 -3.01 12.45 3.56
C GLY A 104 -2.58 11.30 4.46
N GLY A 105 -2.69 10.12 3.92
CA GLY A 105 -2.33 8.84 4.54
C GLY A 105 -0.84 8.52 4.58
N PHE A 106 0.05 9.33 4.06
CA PHE A 106 1.48 9.01 4.05
C PHE A 106 2.17 9.37 5.36
N SER A 107 2.47 8.37 6.18
CA SER A 107 3.31 8.56 7.37
C SER A 107 4.78 8.69 6.96
N ASP A 108 5.28 9.92 6.84
CA ASP A 108 6.72 10.17 6.79
C ASP A 108 7.26 10.29 8.22
N SER A 109 8.14 9.37 8.56
CA SER A 109 8.77 9.32 9.87
C SER A 109 10.01 10.22 9.96
N SER A 110 10.25 11.11 8.99
CA SER A 110 11.36 12.04 9.04
C SER A 110 10.87 13.47 9.29
N PRO A 111 11.04 14.00 10.52
CA PRO A 111 10.76 15.40 10.78
C PRO A 111 11.75 16.26 9.99
N SER A 112 11.29 16.87 8.92
CA SER A 112 12.06 17.90 8.24
C SER A 112 12.19 19.10 9.17
N GLN A 113 13.41 19.43 9.55
CA GLN A 113 13.72 20.59 10.38
C GLN A 113 13.47 21.94 9.69
N ASN A 114 13.03 21.93 8.41
CA ASN A 114 12.75 23.13 7.65
C ASN A 114 11.24 23.22 7.31
N PRO A 115 10.48 24.18 7.90
CA PRO A 115 9.04 24.32 7.66
C PRO A 115 8.65 24.54 6.20
N ALA A 116 9.49 25.23 5.42
CA ALA A 116 9.24 25.47 3.99
C ALA A 116 9.30 24.17 3.19
N LYS A 117 10.32 23.30 3.46
CA LYS A 117 10.41 21.96 2.85
C LYS A 117 9.26 21.05 3.29
N ALA A 118 8.83 21.15 4.53
CA ALA A 118 7.69 20.38 5.03
C ALA A 118 6.40 20.75 4.29
N ALA A 119 6.15 22.04 4.05
CA ALA A 119 5.00 22.52 3.29
C ALA A 119 5.06 22.09 1.80
N GLU A 120 6.22 22.19 1.17
CA GLU A 120 6.44 21.74 -0.22
C GLU A 120 6.23 20.25 -0.37
N ASN A 121 6.77 19.44 0.55
CA ASN A 121 6.55 18.00 0.58
C ASN A 121 5.08 17.63 0.79
N SER A 122 4.35 18.36 1.63
CA SER A 122 2.92 18.16 1.87
C SER A 122 2.10 18.45 0.60
N LEU A 123 2.41 19.55 -0.11
CA LEU A 123 1.75 19.88 -1.38
C LEU A 123 2.03 18.84 -2.47
N LEU A 124 3.28 18.40 -2.59
CA LEU A 124 3.65 17.35 -3.55
C LEU A 124 2.91 16.04 -3.25
N ARG A 125 2.79 15.69 -1.97
CA ARG A 125 2.03 14.51 -1.54
C ARG A 125 0.57 14.59 -1.95
N ALA A 126 -0.12 15.68 -1.63
CA ALA A 126 -1.51 15.88 -2.01
C ALA A 126 -1.71 15.76 -3.54
N ARG A 127 -0.74 16.26 -4.32
CA ARG A 127 -0.76 16.08 -5.78
C ARG A 127 -0.59 14.63 -6.22
N ILE A 128 0.30 13.88 -5.58
CA ILE A 128 0.50 12.44 -5.85
C ILE A 128 -0.75 11.66 -5.47
N GLU A 129 -1.35 11.90 -4.32
CA GLU A 129 -2.59 11.27 -3.86
C GLU A 129 -3.71 11.47 -4.89
N LYS A 130 -3.93 12.71 -5.30
CA LYS A 130 -4.92 13.04 -6.34
C LYS A 130 -4.63 12.39 -7.69
N ALA A 131 -3.36 12.26 -8.07
CA ALA A 131 -2.97 11.57 -9.29
C ALA A 131 -3.18 10.05 -9.17
N LEU A 132 -3.00 9.48 -7.97
CA LEU A 132 -3.27 8.06 -7.70
C LEU A 132 -4.75 7.69 -7.80
N GLU A 133 -5.68 8.62 -7.60
CA GLU A 133 -7.12 8.36 -7.83
C GLU A 133 -7.43 7.98 -9.27
N LYS A 134 -6.62 8.41 -10.23
CA LYS A 134 -6.80 8.15 -11.67
C LYS A 134 -6.16 6.86 -12.16
N VAL A 135 -5.46 6.12 -11.31
CA VAL A 135 -4.87 4.83 -11.65
C VAL A 135 -5.76 3.66 -11.18
N SER A 136 -5.63 2.49 -11.82
CA SER A 136 -6.37 1.32 -11.35
C SER A 136 -5.92 0.88 -9.95
N SER A 137 -6.80 0.18 -9.22
CA SER A 137 -6.49 -0.34 -7.88
C SER A 137 -5.25 -1.24 -7.86
N GLN A 138 -5.01 -2.03 -8.92
CA GLN A 138 -3.82 -2.86 -9.04
C GLN A 138 -2.55 -2.03 -9.28
N GLU A 139 -2.61 -1.04 -10.15
CA GLU A 139 -1.48 -0.12 -10.40
C GLU A 139 -1.15 0.68 -9.13
N ARG A 140 -2.17 1.16 -8.42
CA ARG A 140 -2.05 1.85 -7.13
C ARG A 140 -1.38 0.95 -6.10
N ALA A 141 -1.88 -0.28 -5.90
CA ALA A 141 -1.33 -1.22 -4.95
C ALA A 141 0.16 -1.52 -5.20
N VAL A 142 0.55 -1.80 -6.46
CA VAL A 142 1.96 -2.03 -6.81
C VAL A 142 2.83 -0.83 -6.47
N PHE A 143 2.35 0.38 -6.76
CA PHE A 143 3.07 1.62 -6.46
C PHE A 143 3.25 1.82 -4.95
N LEU A 144 2.18 1.66 -4.17
CA LEU A 144 2.21 1.79 -2.71
C LEU A 144 3.14 0.77 -2.06
N LEU A 145 3.02 -0.51 -2.45
CA LEU A 145 3.86 -1.58 -1.92
C LEU A 145 5.35 -1.36 -2.23
N ARG A 146 5.66 -0.81 -3.42
CA ARG A 146 7.04 -0.56 -3.84
C ARG A 146 7.65 0.67 -3.19
N HIS A 147 6.93 1.81 -3.20
CA HIS A 147 7.50 3.13 -2.89
C HIS A 147 7.25 3.58 -1.45
N TYR A 148 6.20 3.09 -0.80
CA TYR A 148 5.87 3.47 0.58
C TYR A 148 6.09 2.34 1.59
N ASN A 149 6.15 1.11 1.10
CA ASN A 149 6.28 -0.06 1.98
C ASN A 149 7.54 -0.88 1.68
N ASP A 150 8.42 -0.41 0.79
CA ASP A 150 9.74 -0.95 0.47
C ASP A 150 9.78 -2.43 0.09
N LEU A 151 8.66 -3.00 -0.41
CA LEU A 151 8.64 -4.38 -0.87
C LEU A 151 9.45 -4.55 -2.16
N MET A 152 10.14 -5.68 -2.27
CA MET A 152 10.80 -6.07 -3.52
C MET A 152 9.77 -6.55 -4.56
N LEU A 153 10.12 -6.52 -5.85
CA LEU A 153 9.18 -6.90 -6.92
C LEU A 153 8.68 -8.34 -6.81
N ASN A 154 9.51 -9.27 -6.34
CA ASN A 154 9.12 -10.65 -6.05
C ASN A 154 8.13 -10.73 -4.87
N GLU A 155 8.37 -9.97 -3.80
CA GLU A 155 7.45 -9.90 -2.64
C GLU A 155 6.10 -9.32 -3.03
N ILE A 156 6.07 -8.29 -3.91
CA ILE A 156 4.83 -7.72 -4.46
C ILE A 156 4.11 -8.77 -5.32
N ALA A 157 4.84 -9.52 -6.15
CA ALA A 157 4.27 -10.56 -6.98
C ALA A 157 3.57 -11.65 -6.13
N GLU A 158 4.21 -12.09 -5.05
CA GLU A 158 3.65 -13.02 -4.08
C GLU A 158 2.46 -12.42 -3.31
N THR A 159 2.59 -11.15 -2.86
CA THR A 159 1.54 -10.42 -2.13
C THR A 159 0.26 -10.32 -2.96
N MET A 160 0.37 -9.96 -4.24
CA MET A 160 -0.77 -9.77 -5.14
C MET A 160 -1.14 -11.04 -5.93
N GLN A 161 -0.38 -12.13 -5.80
CA GLN A 161 -0.56 -13.40 -6.54
C GLN A 161 -0.54 -13.22 -8.06
N ILE A 162 0.41 -12.43 -8.56
CA ILE A 162 0.61 -12.15 -9.99
C ILE A 162 2.06 -12.41 -10.40
N SER A 163 2.34 -12.47 -11.70
CA SER A 163 3.71 -12.61 -12.20
C SER A 163 4.55 -11.34 -11.96
N ILE A 164 5.87 -11.49 -11.80
CA ILE A 164 6.80 -10.36 -11.69
C ILE A 164 6.72 -9.48 -12.95
N GLY A 165 6.46 -10.06 -14.12
CA GLY A 165 6.21 -9.31 -15.36
C GLY A 165 4.98 -8.42 -15.26
N SER A 166 3.90 -8.90 -14.63
CA SER A 166 2.70 -8.10 -14.35
C SER A 166 2.99 -6.96 -13.38
N VAL A 167 3.78 -7.22 -12.31
CA VAL A 167 4.20 -6.18 -11.35
C VAL A 167 4.94 -5.06 -12.07
N LYS A 168 5.95 -5.41 -12.90
CA LYS A 168 6.72 -4.43 -13.69
C LYS A 168 5.80 -3.62 -14.61
N SER A 169 4.85 -4.27 -15.27
CA SER A 169 3.90 -3.62 -16.18
C SER A 169 2.95 -2.68 -15.44
N TYR A 170 2.42 -3.07 -14.27
CA TYR A 170 1.59 -2.21 -13.44
C TYR A 170 2.36 -1.00 -12.92
N LEU A 171 3.58 -1.23 -12.41
CA LEU A 171 4.44 -0.15 -11.92
C LEU A 171 4.76 0.87 -13.01
N PHE A 172 5.15 0.40 -14.19
CA PHE A 172 5.45 1.25 -15.34
C PHE A 172 4.23 2.10 -15.75
N ARG A 173 3.04 1.48 -15.86
CA ARG A 173 1.81 2.21 -16.21
C ARG A 173 1.43 3.22 -15.15
N CYS A 174 1.55 2.87 -13.86
CA CYS A 174 1.30 3.78 -12.76
C CYS A 174 2.22 5.00 -12.85
N ILE A 175 3.53 4.79 -12.94
CA ILE A 175 4.52 5.87 -13.03
C ILE A 175 4.24 6.79 -14.23
N ARG A 176 3.94 6.22 -15.41
CA ARG A 176 3.61 7.05 -16.59
C ARG A 176 2.35 7.89 -16.39
N LYS A 177 1.32 7.36 -15.75
CA LYS A 177 0.11 8.12 -15.44
C LYS A 177 0.40 9.24 -14.43
N LEU A 178 1.17 8.94 -13.38
CA LEU A 178 1.59 9.94 -12.40
C LEU A 178 2.44 11.04 -13.02
N GLN A 179 3.41 10.71 -13.86
CA GLN A 179 4.23 11.69 -14.58
C GLN A 179 3.37 12.65 -15.41
N LYS A 180 2.38 12.10 -16.13
CA LYS A 180 1.44 12.90 -16.93
C LYS A 180 0.60 13.84 -16.07
N GLU A 181 0.06 13.36 -14.95
CA GLU A 181 -0.79 14.15 -14.06
C GLU A 181 0.00 15.22 -13.29
N LEU A 182 1.27 14.94 -12.99
CA LEU A 182 2.15 15.85 -12.27
C LEU A 182 2.92 16.80 -13.20
N GLU A 183 2.72 16.69 -14.53
CA GLU A 183 3.46 17.45 -15.55
C GLU A 183 4.98 17.30 -15.45
N ILE A 184 5.45 16.13 -14.98
CA ILE A 184 6.89 15.83 -14.88
C ILE A 184 7.39 15.39 -16.23
N PRO A 185 8.48 16.01 -16.77
CA PRO A 185 9.08 15.59 -18.03
C PRO A 185 9.43 14.08 -18.01
N GLN A 186 9.08 13.38 -19.07
CA GLN A 186 9.42 11.95 -19.17
C GLN A 186 10.94 11.82 -19.35
N THR A 187 11.62 11.18 -18.40
CA THR A 187 12.98 10.71 -18.62
C THR A 187 12.94 9.60 -19.67
N PRO A 188 13.73 9.66 -20.75
CA PRO A 188 13.79 8.59 -21.73
C PRO A 188 14.14 7.28 -21.03
N SER A 189 13.33 6.25 -21.29
CA SER A 189 13.54 4.94 -20.69
C SER A 189 14.87 4.39 -21.19
N SER A 190 15.64 3.76 -20.31
CA SER A 190 16.96 3.15 -20.59
C SER A 190 16.95 2.08 -21.71
N ARG A 191 15.85 1.91 -22.43
CA ARG A 191 15.73 1.06 -23.61
C ARG A 191 16.14 1.75 -24.91
N GLU A 192 16.08 3.09 -24.97
CA GLU A 192 16.50 3.82 -26.20
C GLU A 192 18.01 4.05 -26.24
N ALA A 193 18.71 3.97 -25.10
CA ALA A 193 20.18 4.11 -25.06
C ALA A 193 20.93 2.84 -25.48
N ALA A 194 20.27 1.72 -25.75
CA ALA A 194 20.91 0.49 -26.18
C ALA A 194 20.85 0.25 -27.70
N ASP A 195 20.14 1.09 -28.45
CA ASP A 195 19.93 0.91 -29.90
C ASP A 195 20.73 1.94 -30.77
N GLU A 196 21.44 2.89 -30.14
CA GLU A 196 22.27 3.87 -30.85
C GLU A 196 23.78 3.54 -30.79
N GLY A 197 24.14 2.30 -30.49
CA GLY A 197 25.52 1.84 -30.38
C GLY A 197 25.85 0.64 -31.27
N LEU A 198 25.66 0.75 -32.57
CA LEU A 198 26.25 -0.15 -33.60
C LEU A 198 26.67 0.65 -34.82
#